data_e398c254aa1f1930754d4e5b9f7aed4f
#
_entry.id   e398c254aa1f1930754d4e5b9f7aed4f
#
_cell.length_a   1.000
_cell.length_b   1.000
_cell.length_c   1.000
_cell.angle_alpha   90.00
_cell.angle_beta   90.00
_cell.angle_gamma   90.00
#
_symmetry.space_group_name_H-M   'P 1'
#
loop_
_entity.id
_entity.type
_entity.pdbx_description
1 polymer ?
#
loop_
_entity_poly.entity_id
_entity_poly.type
_entity_poly.pdbx_seq_one_letter_code
_entity_poly.pdbx_strand_id
1 'polypeptide(L)'
;MDLIVNFTPTGMIPTKEMTSRVPVSVSEIVEDVHQAFEIGITMVHLHARDKETGVPTYRAEVYASIIEGVRSFSKDLVVCVSLSGRNFKEFEKRAAPLQLSGNLKPDMGSLTLSSLNFVQHASLNDPEMVTALA
;
A
#
# COMPACT_ATOMS: atom_id res chain seq x y z
N MET A 1 22.25 10.84 12.42
CA MET A 1 21.76 9.76 11.50
C MET A 1 20.25 9.86 11.51
N ASP A 2 19.69 10.13 10.35
CA ASP A 2 18.23 10.28 10.23
C ASP A 2 17.60 8.89 10.23
N LEU A 3 16.60 8.67 11.08
CA LEU A 3 15.89 7.42 11.19
C LEU A 3 14.70 7.41 10.21
N ILE A 4 14.60 6.35 9.41
CA ILE A 4 13.41 6.12 8.60
C ILE A 4 12.43 5.27 9.43
N VAL A 5 11.26 5.85 9.71
CA VAL A 5 10.15 5.16 10.38
C VAL A 5 9.05 4.92 9.36
N ASN A 6 8.91 3.66 8.94
CA ASN A 6 7.90 3.26 7.95
C ASN A 6 6.67 2.66 8.67
N PHE A 7 5.52 3.25 8.45
CA PHE A 7 4.24 2.80 8.99
C PHE A 7 3.40 2.07 7.93
N THR A 8 2.85 0.93 8.29
CA THR A 8 1.95 0.15 7.43
C THR A 8 0.60 -0.04 8.14
N PRO A 9 -0.41 0.80 7.87
CA PRO A 9 -1.66 0.80 8.62
C PRO A 9 -2.48 -0.48 8.45
N THR A 10 -2.50 -1.07 7.25
CA THR A 10 -3.46 -2.13 6.90
C THR A 10 -2.81 -3.47 6.59
N GLY A 11 -1.93 -3.54 5.60
CA GLY A 11 -1.41 -4.82 5.08
C GLY A 11 -2.41 -5.59 4.21
N MET A 12 -2.07 -6.85 3.87
CA MET A 12 -2.85 -7.70 2.94
C MET A 12 -3.78 -8.71 3.64
N ILE A 13 -3.57 -9.01 4.91
CA ILE A 13 -4.23 -10.12 5.59
C ILE A 13 -5.29 -9.67 6.60
N PRO A 14 -5.03 -8.72 7.51
CA PRO A 14 -5.96 -8.43 8.59
C PRO A 14 -7.35 -8.03 8.08
N THR A 15 -8.39 -8.54 8.75
CA THR A 15 -9.79 -8.19 8.50
C THR A 15 -10.42 -7.58 9.74
N LYS A 16 -11.55 -6.91 9.59
CA LYS A 16 -12.32 -6.35 10.73
C LYS A 16 -12.80 -7.43 11.70
N GLU A 17 -12.96 -8.67 11.22
CA GLU A 17 -13.30 -9.83 12.06
C GLU A 17 -12.12 -10.28 12.93
N MET A 18 -10.89 -10.22 12.36
CA MET A 18 -9.68 -10.57 13.08
C MET A 18 -9.28 -9.51 14.11
N THR A 19 -9.45 -8.25 13.74
CA THR A 19 -9.23 -7.10 14.61
C THR A 19 -10.09 -5.92 14.18
N SER A 20 -10.94 -5.43 15.06
CA SER A 20 -11.85 -4.32 14.78
C SER A 20 -11.11 -3.01 14.46
N ARG A 21 -9.85 -2.90 14.86
CA ARG A 21 -9.04 -1.68 14.71
C ARG A 21 -8.32 -1.58 13.36
N VAL A 22 -8.26 -2.64 12.54
CA VAL A 22 -7.60 -2.53 11.24
C VAL A 22 -8.33 -1.52 10.35
N PRO A 23 -7.64 -0.51 9.82
CA PRO A 23 -8.27 0.45 8.90
C PRO A 23 -8.47 -0.22 7.54
N VAL A 24 -9.69 -0.14 7.00
CA VAL A 24 -10.08 -0.75 5.72
C VAL A 24 -10.58 0.30 4.73
N SER A 25 -11.37 1.26 5.19
CA SER A 25 -11.83 2.37 4.35
C SER A 25 -10.73 3.41 4.12
N VAL A 26 -10.87 4.19 3.04
CA VAL A 26 -9.96 5.30 2.73
C VAL A 26 -9.84 6.25 3.93
N SER A 27 -10.97 6.63 4.54
CA SER A 27 -10.97 7.55 5.69
C SER A 27 -10.26 6.99 6.91
N GLU A 28 -10.46 5.71 7.23
CA GLU A 28 -9.76 5.05 8.35
C GLU A 28 -8.25 4.99 8.10
N ILE A 29 -7.82 4.64 6.86
CA ILE A 29 -6.40 4.57 6.51
C ILE A 29 -5.76 5.96 6.60
N VAL A 30 -6.41 6.98 6.06
CA VAL A 30 -5.90 8.36 6.10
C VAL A 30 -5.80 8.87 7.54
N GLU A 31 -6.80 8.59 8.38
CA GLU A 31 -6.79 8.97 9.80
C GLU A 31 -5.65 8.29 10.56
N ASP A 32 -5.46 6.98 10.39
CA ASP A 32 -4.37 6.26 11.05
C ASP A 32 -2.99 6.79 10.60
N VAL A 33 -2.84 7.12 9.30
CA VAL A 33 -1.61 7.73 8.78
C VAL A 33 -1.39 9.12 9.38
N HIS A 34 -2.45 9.92 9.51
CA HIS A 34 -2.36 11.25 10.11
C HIS A 34 -1.91 11.17 11.58
N GLN A 35 -2.52 10.29 12.37
CA GLN A 35 -2.12 10.07 13.76
C GLN A 35 -0.66 9.59 13.86
N ALA A 36 -0.24 8.70 12.97
CA ALA A 36 1.14 8.24 12.92
C ALA A 36 2.11 9.37 12.48
N PHE A 37 1.69 10.25 11.57
CA PHE A 37 2.46 11.41 11.15
C PHE A 37 2.72 12.37 12.31
N GLU A 38 1.72 12.64 13.15
CA GLU A 38 1.85 13.50 14.32
C GLU A 38 2.88 12.98 15.34
N ILE A 39 3.16 11.69 15.35
CA ILE A 39 4.18 11.07 16.23
C ILE A 39 5.51 10.80 15.52
N GLY A 40 5.66 11.25 14.26
CA GLY A 40 6.94 11.37 13.57
C GLY A 40 7.32 10.24 12.62
N ILE A 41 6.37 9.55 11.97
CA ILE A 41 6.70 8.68 10.84
C ILE A 41 7.26 9.50 9.68
N THR A 42 8.16 8.91 8.91
CA THR A 42 8.78 9.55 7.73
C THR A 42 8.36 8.89 6.41
N MET A 43 7.72 7.74 6.51
CA MET A 43 7.27 6.96 5.37
C MET A 43 6.00 6.19 5.71
N VAL A 44 5.13 6.01 4.74
CA VAL A 44 3.95 5.13 4.85
C VAL A 44 3.95 4.10 3.72
N HIS A 45 3.60 2.84 4.08
CA HIS A 45 3.41 1.77 3.11
C HIS A 45 1.92 1.42 3.00
N LEU A 46 1.32 1.78 1.86
CA LEU A 46 -0.11 1.70 1.65
C LEU A 46 -0.55 0.38 1.03
N HIS A 47 -1.66 -0.16 1.55
CA HIS A 47 -2.43 -1.24 0.97
C HIS A 47 -3.88 -0.79 0.82
N ALA A 48 -4.37 -0.71 -0.41
CA ALA A 48 -5.77 -0.36 -0.65
C ALA A 48 -6.69 -1.56 -0.44
N ARG A 49 -7.89 -1.28 0.05
CA ARG A 49 -8.95 -2.26 0.28
C ARG A 49 -10.21 -1.88 -0.47
N ASP A 50 -10.93 -2.85 -0.95
CA ASP A 50 -12.28 -2.64 -1.45
C ASP A 50 -13.21 -2.27 -0.28
N LYS A 51 -13.97 -1.18 -0.44
CA LYS A 51 -14.77 -0.63 0.68
C LYS A 51 -15.96 -1.50 1.10
N GLU A 52 -16.46 -2.35 0.19
CA GLU A 52 -17.64 -3.18 0.43
C GLU A 52 -17.25 -4.53 1.04
N THR A 53 -16.19 -5.12 0.50
CA THR A 53 -15.76 -6.47 0.87
C THR A 53 -14.60 -6.47 1.86
N GLY A 54 -13.87 -5.37 1.99
CA GLY A 54 -12.66 -5.27 2.83
C GLY A 54 -11.46 -6.03 2.29
N VAL A 55 -11.58 -6.69 1.12
CA VAL A 55 -10.46 -7.44 0.52
C VAL A 55 -9.44 -6.51 -0.14
N PRO A 56 -8.16 -6.92 -0.25
CA PRO A 56 -7.16 -6.13 -0.96
C PRO A 56 -7.58 -5.82 -2.40
N THR A 57 -7.33 -4.59 -2.84
CA THR A 57 -7.60 -4.14 -4.22
C THR A 57 -6.36 -3.52 -4.85
N TYR A 58 -6.27 -3.62 -6.17
CA TYR A 58 -5.22 -2.99 -6.98
C TYR A 58 -5.69 -1.69 -7.65
N ARG A 59 -6.96 -1.33 -7.48
CA ARG A 59 -7.56 -0.19 -8.19
C ARG A 59 -6.85 1.13 -7.87
N ALA A 60 -6.31 1.74 -8.93
CA ALA A 60 -5.54 2.98 -8.82
C ALA A 60 -6.36 4.12 -8.20
N GLU A 61 -7.67 4.20 -8.48
CA GLU A 61 -8.55 5.23 -7.93
C GLU A 61 -8.69 5.14 -6.40
N VAL A 62 -8.59 3.94 -5.80
CA VAL A 62 -8.63 3.80 -4.35
C VAL A 62 -7.31 4.27 -3.74
N TYR A 63 -6.17 3.91 -4.36
CA TYR A 63 -4.87 4.44 -3.97
C TYR A 63 -4.81 5.95 -4.11
N ALA A 64 -5.34 6.51 -5.22
CA ALA A 64 -5.42 7.95 -5.44
C ALA A 64 -6.14 8.66 -4.30
N SER A 65 -7.29 8.15 -3.88
CA SER A 65 -8.06 8.73 -2.77
C SER A 65 -7.31 8.70 -1.43
N ILE A 66 -6.57 7.62 -1.16
CA ILE A 66 -5.73 7.53 0.05
C ILE A 66 -4.58 8.53 -0.04
N ILE A 67 -3.86 8.57 -1.17
CA ILE A 67 -2.72 9.49 -1.38
C ILE A 67 -3.19 10.95 -1.29
N GLU A 68 -4.33 11.29 -1.89
CA GLU A 68 -4.91 12.63 -1.80
C GLU A 68 -5.15 13.03 -0.33
N GLY A 69 -5.74 12.13 0.45
CA GLY A 69 -5.94 12.34 1.88
C GLY A 69 -4.62 12.56 2.62
N VAL A 70 -3.60 11.74 2.37
CA VAL A 70 -2.26 11.88 2.96
C VAL A 70 -1.61 13.21 2.55
N ARG A 71 -1.67 13.57 1.27
CA ARG A 71 -1.08 14.81 0.74
C ARG A 71 -1.81 16.08 1.24
N SER A 72 -3.03 15.95 1.75
CA SER A 72 -3.76 17.09 2.32
C SER A 72 -3.13 17.62 3.62
N PHE A 73 -2.45 16.78 4.40
CA PHE A 73 -1.76 17.18 5.62
C PHE A 73 -0.22 17.10 5.53
N SER A 74 0.34 16.30 4.61
CA SER A 74 1.79 16.26 4.42
C SER A 74 2.16 16.03 2.96
N LYS A 75 2.98 16.94 2.42
CA LYS A 75 3.56 16.79 1.07
C LYS A 75 4.88 16.02 1.09
N ASP A 76 5.55 15.99 2.25
CA ASP A 76 6.91 15.46 2.40
C ASP A 76 6.93 14.01 2.91
N LEU A 77 5.80 13.49 3.43
CA LEU A 77 5.71 12.10 3.84
C LEU A 77 5.91 11.18 2.63
N VAL A 78 6.93 10.32 2.69
CA VAL A 78 7.22 9.37 1.62
C VAL A 78 6.09 8.34 1.52
N VAL A 79 5.47 8.26 0.35
CA VAL A 79 4.37 7.33 0.07
C VAL A 79 4.86 6.17 -0.77
N CYS A 80 4.87 4.98 -0.17
CA CYS A 80 5.13 3.71 -0.84
C CYS A 80 3.81 2.97 -1.08
N VAL A 81 3.57 2.48 -2.29
CA VAL A 81 2.40 1.65 -2.62
C VAL A 81 2.77 0.18 -2.72
N SER A 82 1.86 -0.70 -2.32
CA SER A 82 2.07 -2.14 -2.40
C SER A 82 1.93 -2.64 -3.83
N LEU A 83 2.95 -3.36 -4.32
CA LEU A 83 2.93 -4.11 -5.59
C LEU A 83 2.87 -5.62 -5.33
N SER A 84 2.18 -6.04 -4.27
CA SER A 84 2.18 -7.42 -3.79
C SER A 84 1.64 -8.41 -4.82
N GLY A 85 2.41 -9.49 -5.07
CA GLY A 85 2.01 -10.65 -5.88
C GLY A 85 1.17 -11.70 -5.14
N ARG A 86 0.70 -11.41 -3.92
CA ARG A 86 -0.06 -12.37 -3.11
C ARG A 86 -1.45 -12.66 -3.70
N ASN A 87 -2.19 -11.62 -4.08
CA ASN A 87 -3.55 -11.71 -4.60
C ASN A 87 -3.64 -11.48 -6.11
N PHE A 88 -2.66 -10.76 -6.68
CA PHE A 88 -2.66 -10.36 -8.08
C PHE A 88 -1.36 -10.79 -8.75
N LYS A 89 -1.47 -11.53 -9.85
CA LYS A 89 -0.32 -12.06 -10.60
C LYS A 89 -0.04 -11.30 -11.88
N GLU A 90 -1.02 -10.52 -12.35
CA GLU A 90 -0.93 -9.77 -13.59
C GLU A 90 -0.16 -8.46 -13.37
N PHE A 91 0.75 -8.14 -14.29
CA PHE A 91 1.57 -6.93 -14.24
C PHE A 91 0.71 -5.67 -14.15
N GLU A 92 -0.31 -5.55 -15.00
CA GLU A 92 -1.18 -4.38 -15.09
C GLU A 92 -1.89 -4.09 -13.76
N LYS A 93 -2.29 -5.14 -13.05
CA LYS A 93 -2.91 -4.99 -11.72
C LYS A 93 -1.91 -4.56 -10.67
N ARG A 94 -0.73 -5.15 -10.68
CA ARG A 94 0.32 -4.82 -9.70
C ARG A 94 0.89 -3.42 -9.92
N ALA A 95 1.07 -3.04 -11.18
CA ALA A 95 1.59 -1.73 -11.58
C ALA A 95 0.55 -0.61 -11.54
N ALA A 96 -0.75 -0.90 -11.41
CA ALA A 96 -1.82 0.09 -11.49
C ALA A 96 -1.59 1.33 -10.58
N PRO A 97 -1.18 1.21 -9.31
CA PRO A 97 -0.93 2.39 -8.48
C PRO A 97 0.25 3.25 -8.97
N LEU A 98 1.21 2.69 -9.72
CA LEU A 98 2.34 3.42 -10.28
C LEU A 98 1.95 4.31 -11.47
N GLN A 99 0.77 4.08 -12.07
CA GLN A 99 0.26 4.89 -13.19
C GLN A 99 -0.27 6.26 -12.73
N LEU A 100 -0.42 6.48 -11.43
CA LEU A 100 -0.85 7.76 -10.88
C LEU A 100 0.20 8.84 -11.16
N SER A 101 -0.26 10.07 -11.38
CA SER A 101 0.56 11.20 -11.80
C SER A 101 0.31 12.46 -10.97
N GLY A 102 1.16 13.46 -11.16
CA GLY A 102 1.06 14.74 -10.44
C GLY A 102 1.15 14.53 -8.92
N ASN A 103 0.30 15.20 -8.17
CA ASN A 103 0.28 15.14 -6.70
C ASN A 103 -0.16 13.76 -6.16
N LEU A 104 -0.75 12.90 -6.99
CA LEU A 104 -1.21 11.57 -6.64
C LEU A 104 -0.15 10.49 -6.95
N LYS A 105 0.97 10.86 -7.59
CA LYS A 105 2.07 9.93 -7.87
C LYS A 105 2.67 9.45 -6.54
N PRO A 106 2.77 8.12 -6.31
CA PRO A 106 3.52 7.60 -5.17
C PRO A 106 5.03 7.86 -5.36
N ASP A 107 5.75 7.98 -4.27
CA ASP A 107 7.22 8.16 -4.29
C ASP A 107 7.93 6.82 -4.55
N MET A 108 7.32 5.71 -4.14
CA MET A 108 7.89 4.36 -4.24
C MET A 108 6.81 3.31 -4.50
N GLY A 109 7.22 2.21 -5.14
CA GLY A 109 6.49 0.95 -5.14
C GLY A 109 7.31 -0.14 -4.44
N SER A 110 6.66 -0.99 -3.63
CA SER A 110 7.38 -2.09 -3.00
C SER A 110 7.65 -3.22 -3.99
N LEU A 111 8.91 -3.56 -4.18
CA LEU A 111 9.34 -4.64 -5.06
C LEU A 111 9.95 -5.79 -4.25
N THR A 112 9.31 -6.97 -4.32
CA THR A 112 9.84 -8.18 -3.71
C THR A 112 10.63 -8.97 -4.77
N LEU A 113 11.92 -9.18 -4.52
CA LEU A 113 12.88 -9.71 -5.50
C LEU A 113 12.87 -11.24 -5.64
N SER A 114 11.98 -11.95 -4.91
CA SER A 114 11.82 -13.39 -5.02
C SER A 114 10.41 -13.80 -4.60
N SER A 115 9.98 -15.01 -5.03
CA SER A 115 8.75 -15.59 -4.51
C SER A 115 8.90 -15.97 -3.04
N LEU A 116 7.85 -15.71 -2.25
CA LEU A 116 7.80 -15.99 -0.81
C LEU A 116 6.65 -16.96 -0.50
N ASN A 117 6.95 -17.98 0.28
CA ASN A 117 5.94 -18.90 0.79
C ASN A 117 5.38 -18.39 2.12
N PHE A 118 4.06 -18.30 2.20
CA PHE A 118 3.32 -18.07 3.43
C PHE A 118 2.51 -19.33 3.78
N VAL A 119 1.95 -19.37 4.98
CA VAL A 119 1.26 -20.58 5.49
C VAL A 119 0.17 -21.11 4.55
N GLN A 120 -0.60 -20.21 3.91
CA GLN A 120 -1.73 -20.61 3.06
C GLN A 120 -1.48 -20.37 1.57
N HIS A 121 -0.65 -19.40 1.21
CA HIS A 121 -0.45 -18.97 -0.17
C HIS A 121 0.99 -18.54 -0.42
N ALA A 122 1.46 -18.73 -1.65
CA ALA A 122 2.70 -18.11 -2.10
C ALA A 122 2.44 -16.74 -2.70
N SER A 123 3.33 -15.77 -2.42
CA SER A 123 3.44 -14.53 -3.19
C SER A 123 4.43 -14.78 -4.32
N LEU A 124 3.92 -14.81 -5.56
CA LEU A 124 4.75 -15.13 -6.73
C LEU A 124 5.43 -13.87 -7.26
N ASN A 125 6.73 -13.93 -7.41
CA ASN A 125 7.57 -12.91 -8.01
C ASN A 125 8.64 -13.61 -8.84
N ASP A 126 8.27 -13.97 -10.07
CA ASP A 126 9.21 -14.52 -11.04
C ASP A 126 10.15 -13.43 -11.59
N PRO A 127 11.29 -13.81 -12.22
CA PRO A 127 12.27 -12.83 -12.71
C PRO A 127 11.70 -11.87 -13.75
N GLU A 128 10.76 -12.31 -14.60
CA GLU A 128 10.15 -11.46 -15.63
C GLU A 128 9.27 -10.37 -14.97
N MET A 129 8.46 -10.75 -13.99
CA MET A 129 7.65 -9.82 -13.22
C MET A 129 8.50 -8.83 -12.43
N VAL A 130 9.57 -9.30 -11.79
CA VAL A 130 10.51 -8.44 -11.04
C VAL A 130 11.13 -7.41 -11.98
N THR A 131 11.58 -7.85 -13.17
CA THR A 131 12.17 -6.95 -14.18
C THR A 131 11.15 -5.94 -14.71
N ALA A 132 9.89 -6.37 -14.92
CA ALA A 132 8.84 -5.50 -15.45
C ALA A 132 8.40 -4.43 -14.43
N LEU A 133 8.47 -4.73 -13.12
CA LEU A 133 8.09 -3.79 -12.06
C LEU A 133 9.22 -2.86 -11.60
N ALA A 134 10.47 -3.18 -11.95
CA ALA A 134 11.64 -2.36 -11.62
C ALA A 134 11.79 -1.16 -12.56
#